data_0af88599ea9bd0c959d7c73a6aca0d4b
#
_entry.id   0af88599ea9bd0c959d7c73a6aca0d4b
#
_cell.length_a   1.000
_cell.length_b   1.000
_cell.length_c   1.000
_cell.angle_alpha   90.00
_cell.angle_beta   90.00
_cell.angle_gamma   90.00
#
_symmetry.space_group_name_H-M   'P 1'
#
loop_
_entity.id
_entity.type
_entity.pdbx_description
1 polymer ?
#
loop_
_entity_poly.entity_id
_entity_poly.type
_entity_poly.pdbx_seq_one_letter_code
_entity_poly.pdbx_strand_id
1 'polypeptide(L)'
;MFKRLFVANRGEVAARIVRACSELQIETVCGASTADLEANYPYLQQADAVVCIGGSAPSASYLQLEQIVQAAKQTQCSALHPGWGFLAENSLFAALCEQHGITFIGPDAATMDIMALKVPARAAAMAAGLPVVPGSDGILDSPQAAIVVANQVGYPVVLKADAGGGGRGIRRCNNDSEATQAFTDAAREAQSAFGNAALYLEKYIVGGRHIEVQVL
;
A
#
# COMPACT_ATOMS: atom_id res chain seq x y z
N MET A 1 10.93 19.57 14.41
CA MET A 1 9.72 18.86 14.89
C MET A 1 8.51 19.58 14.32
N PHE A 2 7.51 18.88 13.82
CA PHE A 2 6.29 19.48 13.28
C PHE A 2 5.47 20.10 14.41
N LYS A 3 4.85 21.27 14.14
CA LYS A 3 3.96 21.90 15.12
C LYS A 3 2.52 21.42 14.96
N ARG A 4 2.11 21.17 13.70
CA ARG A 4 0.74 20.76 13.36
C ARG A 4 0.78 19.73 12.23
N LEU A 5 0.04 18.63 12.40
CA LEU A 5 -0.01 17.48 11.51
C LEU A 5 -1.44 17.20 11.06
N PHE A 6 -1.61 16.98 9.75
CA PHE A 6 -2.87 16.55 9.17
C PHE A 6 -3.00 15.02 9.20
N VAL A 7 -4.09 14.50 9.74
CA VAL A 7 -4.40 13.06 9.77
C VAL A 7 -5.33 12.75 8.60
N ALA A 8 -4.78 12.10 7.55
CA ALA A 8 -5.50 11.74 6.33
C ALA A 8 -6.01 10.30 6.39
N ASN A 9 -6.65 9.94 7.49
CA ASN A 9 -7.22 8.62 7.72
C ASN A 9 -8.39 8.70 8.70
N ARG A 10 -9.03 7.56 8.98
CA ARG A 10 -10.19 7.45 9.87
C ARG A 10 -10.07 6.28 10.85
N GLY A 11 -11.05 6.18 11.75
CA GLY A 11 -11.22 5.03 12.64
C GLY A 11 -10.03 4.83 13.59
N GLU A 12 -9.64 3.59 13.80
CA GLU A 12 -8.56 3.22 14.73
C GLU A 12 -7.18 3.74 14.29
N VAL A 13 -6.95 3.84 12.99
CA VAL A 13 -5.71 4.39 12.43
C VAL A 13 -5.55 5.86 12.81
N ALA A 14 -6.60 6.67 12.57
CA ALA A 14 -6.60 8.08 12.96
C ALA A 14 -6.47 8.24 14.48
N ALA A 15 -7.19 7.43 15.27
CA ALA A 15 -7.10 7.44 16.72
C ALA A 15 -5.66 7.15 17.22
N ARG A 16 -4.97 6.22 16.58
CA ARG A 16 -3.57 5.89 16.93
C ARG A 16 -2.63 7.05 16.65
N ILE A 17 -2.82 7.74 15.50
CA ILE A 17 -1.99 8.90 15.10
C ILE A 17 -2.26 10.08 16.06
N VAL A 18 -3.53 10.40 16.31
CA VAL A 18 -3.91 11.50 17.23
C VAL A 18 -3.28 11.31 18.61
N ARG A 19 -3.33 10.07 19.14
CA ARG A 19 -2.71 9.75 20.43
C ARG A 19 -1.19 9.95 20.41
N ALA A 20 -0.51 9.45 19.37
CA ALA A 20 0.94 9.62 19.24
C ALA A 20 1.34 11.10 19.14
N CYS A 21 0.58 11.89 18.37
CA CYS A 21 0.81 13.33 18.27
C CYS A 21 0.61 14.05 19.61
N SER A 22 -0.43 13.68 20.36
CA SER A 22 -0.68 14.22 21.70
C SER A 22 0.48 13.94 22.66
N GLU A 23 1.01 12.71 22.67
CA GLU A 23 2.19 12.33 23.46
C GLU A 23 3.45 13.12 23.07
N LEU A 24 3.56 13.50 21.78
CA LEU A 24 4.67 14.27 21.22
C LEU A 24 4.43 15.80 21.25
N GLN A 25 3.30 16.26 21.77
CA GLN A 25 2.89 17.67 21.80
C GLN A 25 2.79 18.28 20.38
N ILE A 26 2.30 17.52 19.42
CA ILE A 26 2.03 17.94 18.04
C ILE A 26 0.52 18.15 17.90
N GLU A 27 0.11 19.34 17.47
CA GLU A 27 -1.29 19.62 17.16
C GLU A 27 -1.78 18.77 16.00
N THR A 28 -2.98 18.25 16.09
CA THR A 28 -3.61 17.39 15.05
C THR A 28 -4.82 18.04 14.42
N VAL A 29 -4.90 17.92 13.11
CA VAL A 29 -6.09 18.22 12.33
C VAL A 29 -6.57 16.94 11.65
N CYS A 30 -7.75 16.43 12.01
CA CYS A 30 -8.33 15.27 11.36
C CYS A 30 -9.18 15.67 10.14
N GLY A 31 -8.86 15.10 8.97
CA GLY A 31 -9.76 15.09 7.83
C GLY A 31 -10.89 14.09 8.07
N ALA A 32 -12.14 14.51 7.90
CA ALA A 32 -13.29 13.62 8.12
C ALA A 32 -14.32 13.75 6.99
N SER A 33 -14.89 12.61 6.56
CA SER A 33 -16.04 12.59 5.67
C SER A 33 -17.31 13.12 6.37
N THR A 34 -18.33 13.48 5.61
CA THR A 34 -19.63 13.89 6.20
C THR A 34 -20.19 12.81 7.14
N ALA A 35 -20.10 11.54 6.77
CA ALA A 35 -20.58 10.44 7.63
C ALA A 35 -19.77 10.30 8.93
N ASP A 36 -18.46 10.50 8.90
CA ASP A 36 -17.63 10.43 10.10
C ASP A 36 -17.85 11.63 11.02
N LEU A 37 -18.14 12.82 10.47
CA LEU A 37 -18.54 14.00 11.24
C LEU A 37 -19.89 13.79 11.93
N GLU A 38 -20.89 13.27 11.23
CA GLU A 38 -22.20 12.96 11.79
C GLU A 38 -22.11 11.90 12.90
N ALA A 39 -21.27 10.87 12.71
CA ALA A 39 -21.03 9.84 13.73
C ALA A 39 -20.27 10.35 14.95
N ASN A 40 -19.56 11.47 14.81
CA ASN A 40 -18.81 12.13 15.88
C ASN A 40 -17.95 11.18 16.72
N TYR A 41 -17.12 10.39 16.04
CA TYR A 41 -16.29 9.37 16.67
C TYR A 41 -15.32 9.95 17.71
N PRO A 42 -14.97 9.19 18.78
CA PRO A 42 -14.14 9.70 19.89
C PRO A 42 -12.79 10.26 19.46
N TYR A 43 -12.16 9.74 18.41
CA TYR A 43 -10.87 10.25 17.94
C TYR A 43 -10.97 11.66 17.34
N LEU A 44 -12.11 12.03 16.76
CA LEU A 44 -12.35 13.38 16.26
C LEU A 44 -12.46 14.39 17.40
N GLN A 45 -13.01 13.98 18.54
CA GLN A 45 -13.12 14.82 19.74
C GLN A 45 -11.77 15.00 20.45
N GLN A 46 -10.79 14.11 20.19
CA GLN A 46 -9.44 14.18 20.75
C GLN A 46 -8.48 15.00 19.88
N ALA A 47 -8.83 15.24 18.62
CA ALA A 47 -8.04 16.08 17.73
C ALA A 47 -8.21 17.56 18.08
N ASP A 48 -7.17 18.38 17.85
CA ASP A 48 -7.21 19.83 18.09
C ASP A 48 -8.14 20.54 17.10
N ALA A 49 -8.30 20.01 15.89
CA ALA A 49 -9.26 20.49 14.91
C ALA A 49 -9.75 19.37 14.00
N VAL A 50 -10.93 19.55 13.41
CA VAL A 50 -11.51 18.64 12.41
C VAL A 50 -11.98 19.44 11.22
N VAL A 51 -11.73 18.93 10.01
CA VAL A 51 -12.14 19.55 8.75
C VAL A 51 -12.86 18.54 7.86
N CYS A 52 -13.96 18.95 7.25
CA CYS A 52 -14.65 18.14 6.25
C CYS A 52 -13.81 18.02 4.99
N ILE A 53 -13.54 16.78 4.56
CA ILE A 53 -12.81 16.48 3.33
C ILE A 53 -13.70 15.90 2.23
N GLY A 54 -15.02 16.01 2.37
CA GLY A 54 -15.97 15.59 1.34
C GLY A 54 -17.06 14.65 1.80
N GLY A 55 -17.71 14.00 0.84
CA GLY A 55 -18.87 13.14 1.06
C GLY A 55 -18.56 11.84 1.78
N SER A 56 -19.61 11.08 2.09
CA SER A 56 -19.53 9.86 2.91
C SER A 56 -18.71 8.73 2.27
N ALA A 57 -18.75 8.59 0.94
CA ALA A 57 -17.98 7.56 0.26
C ALA A 57 -16.48 7.89 0.26
N PRO A 58 -15.58 6.90 0.47
CA PRO A 58 -14.13 7.13 0.41
C PRO A 58 -13.67 7.77 -0.90
N SER A 59 -14.27 7.41 -2.03
CA SER A 59 -14.00 8.01 -3.35
C SER A 59 -14.39 9.49 -3.44
N ALA A 60 -15.21 10.00 -2.55
CA ALA A 60 -15.63 11.40 -2.47
C ALA A 60 -14.99 12.15 -1.28
N SER A 61 -14.03 11.55 -0.59
CA SER A 61 -13.37 12.10 0.60
C SER A 61 -11.92 11.60 0.73
N TYR A 62 -11.69 10.47 1.40
CA TYR A 62 -10.36 9.93 1.75
C TYR A 62 -9.48 9.53 0.56
N LEU A 63 -10.02 9.43 -0.64
CA LEU A 63 -9.29 9.15 -1.89
C LEU A 63 -9.18 10.38 -2.81
N GLN A 64 -9.52 11.57 -2.33
CA GLN A 64 -9.44 12.82 -3.08
C GLN A 64 -8.15 13.57 -2.71
N LEU A 65 -7.10 13.35 -3.51
CA LEU A 65 -5.74 13.83 -3.25
C LEU A 65 -5.70 15.34 -3.03
N GLU A 66 -6.23 16.10 -4.01
CA GLU A 66 -6.19 17.56 -4.03
C GLU A 66 -6.99 18.16 -2.87
N GLN A 67 -8.15 17.57 -2.55
CA GLN A 67 -8.99 18.04 -1.43
C GLN A 67 -8.29 17.88 -0.10
N ILE A 68 -7.61 16.74 0.11
CA ILE A 68 -6.88 16.47 1.35
C ILE A 68 -5.68 17.42 1.49
N VAL A 69 -4.89 17.60 0.43
CA VAL A 69 -3.75 18.53 0.43
C VAL A 69 -4.22 19.96 0.64
N GLN A 70 -5.31 20.37 -0.01
CA GLN A 70 -5.90 21.70 0.18
C GLN A 70 -6.38 21.92 1.61
N ALA A 71 -7.02 20.92 2.22
CA ALA A 71 -7.46 20.98 3.62
C ALA A 71 -6.27 21.10 4.59
N ALA A 72 -5.20 20.33 4.34
CA ALA A 72 -3.97 20.41 5.14
C ALA A 72 -3.32 21.81 5.04
N LYS A 73 -3.29 22.41 3.85
CA LYS A 73 -2.80 23.78 3.65
C LYS A 73 -3.65 24.83 4.35
N GLN A 74 -4.95 24.78 4.19
CA GLN A 74 -5.90 25.73 4.80
C GLN A 74 -5.82 25.69 6.33
N THR A 75 -5.55 24.51 6.89
CA THR A 75 -5.38 24.33 8.33
C THR A 75 -3.93 24.52 8.80
N GLN A 76 -3.06 24.99 7.93
CA GLN A 76 -1.65 25.32 8.24
C GLN A 76 -0.84 24.13 8.76
N CYS A 77 -1.15 22.91 8.31
CA CYS A 77 -0.38 21.72 8.64
C CYS A 77 0.92 21.69 7.81
N SER A 78 2.05 21.49 8.47
CA SER A 78 3.36 21.35 7.84
C SER A 78 3.73 19.89 7.52
N ALA A 79 2.96 18.94 8.07
CA ALA A 79 3.10 17.51 7.83
C ALA A 79 1.74 16.85 7.67
N LEU A 80 1.72 15.69 6.99
CA LEU A 80 0.53 14.89 6.76
C LEU A 80 0.85 13.42 6.99
N HIS A 81 0.04 12.75 7.80
CA HIS A 81 0.15 11.30 8.05
C HIS A 81 -1.01 10.56 7.38
N PRO A 82 -0.74 9.70 6.40
CA PRO A 82 -1.77 8.95 5.69
C PRO A 82 -2.26 7.72 6.48
N GLY A 83 -1.54 7.31 7.52
CA GLY A 83 -1.76 6.04 8.22
C GLY A 83 -1.40 4.85 7.33
N TRP A 84 -2.29 3.85 7.28
CA TRP A 84 -2.23 2.73 6.34
C TRP A 84 -3.56 2.63 5.57
N GLY A 85 -3.54 2.01 4.39
CA GLY A 85 -4.68 1.99 3.47
C GLY A 85 -4.91 3.34 2.78
N PHE A 86 -6.06 3.55 2.16
CA PHE A 86 -6.40 4.75 1.38
C PHE A 86 -5.25 5.23 0.48
N LEU A 87 -4.63 6.37 0.80
CA LEU A 87 -3.58 7.00 0.02
C LEU A 87 -2.16 6.75 0.58
N ALA A 88 -2.02 5.86 1.58
CA ALA A 88 -0.73 5.62 2.23
C ALA A 88 0.37 5.09 1.29
N GLU A 89 -0.03 4.37 0.24
CA GLU A 89 0.89 3.81 -0.78
C GLU A 89 0.75 4.51 -2.13
N ASN A 90 0.18 5.72 -2.16
CA ASN A 90 -0.03 6.46 -3.39
C ASN A 90 1.11 7.45 -3.63
N SER A 91 2.00 7.14 -4.59
CA SER A 91 3.16 7.97 -4.92
C SER A 91 2.80 9.36 -5.41
N LEU A 92 1.68 9.49 -6.17
CA LEU A 92 1.19 10.79 -6.63
C LEU A 92 0.75 11.67 -5.46
N PHE A 93 0.16 11.08 -4.42
CA PHE A 93 -0.23 11.81 -3.23
C PHE A 93 0.99 12.29 -2.42
N ALA A 94 2.01 11.44 -2.26
CA ALA A 94 3.27 11.84 -1.61
C ALA A 94 3.94 13.00 -2.38
N ALA A 95 4.05 12.89 -3.71
CA ALA A 95 4.60 13.92 -4.56
C ALA A 95 3.79 15.23 -4.49
N LEU A 96 2.46 15.14 -4.43
CA LEU A 96 1.58 16.31 -4.32
C LEU A 96 1.78 17.01 -2.96
N CYS A 97 1.92 16.28 -1.88
CA CYS A 97 2.26 16.85 -0.57
C CYS A 97 3.56 17.62 -0.63
N GLU A 98 4.62 17.03 -1.19
CA GLU A 98 5.93 17.66 -1.34
C GLU A 98 5.89 18.94 -2.18
N GLN A 99 5.20 18.91 -3.34
CA GLN A 99 4.99 20.10 -4.20
C GLN A 99 4.33 21.26 -3.46
N HIS A 100 3.53 20.95 -2.44
CA HIS A 100 2.85 21.96 -1.61
C HIS A 100 3.59 22.28 -0.30
N GLY A 101 4.82 21.79 -0.11
CA GLY A 101 5.62 22.04 1.08
C GLY A 101 5.09 21.36 2.34
N ILE A 102 4.31 20.28 2.19
CA ILE A 102 3.81 19.44 3.28
C ILE A 102 4.67 18.18 3.35
N THR A 103 5.28 17.92 4.49
CA THR A 103 6.03 16.67 4.70
C THR A 103 5.08 15.51 4.78
N PHE A 104 5.16 14.59 3.81
CA PHE A 104 4.44 13.32 3.86
C PHE A 104 5.14 12.39 4.86
N ILE A 105 4.40 11.86 5.82
CA ILE A 105 4.93 10.90 6.80
C ILE A 105 4.87 9.51 6.18
N GLY A 106 5.99 9.06 5.64
CA GLY A 106 6.12 7.81 4.91
C GLY A 106 7.27 7.88 3.89
N PRO A 107 7.43 6.86 3.05
CA PRO A 107 8.42 6.85 1.98
C PRO A 107 8.19 7.96 0.96
N ASP A 108 9.24 8.35 0.23
CA ASP A 108 9.10 9.25 -0.90
C ASP A 108 8.40 8.60 -2.10
N ALA A 109 7.95 9.42 -3.05
CA ALA A 109 7.20 8.94 -4.22
C ALA A 109 8.01 7.95 -5.08
N ALA A 110 9.31 8.16 -5.24
CA ALA A 110 10.17 7.29 -6.05
C ALA A 110 10.34 5.91 -5.40
N THR A 111 10.50 5.87 -4.10
CA THR A 111 10.52 4.62 -3.32
C THR A 111 9.18 3.89 -3.43
N MET A 112 8.06 4.61 -3.31
CA MET A 112 6.72 4.01 -3.48
C MET A 112 6.54 3.40 -4.87
N ASP A 113 6.97 4.08 -5.94
CA ASP A 113 6.87 3.58 -7.31
C ASP A 113 7.65 2.28 -7.51
N ILE A 114 8.85 2.17 -6.93
CA ILE A 114 9.66 0.94 -6.97
C ILE A 114 8.95 -0.18 -6.20
N MET A 115 8.39 0.12 -5.04
CA MET A 115 7.77 -0.87 -4.16
C MET A 115 6.34 -1.25 -4.56
N ALA A 116 5.69 -0.49 -5.44
CA ALA A 116 4.33 -0.75 -5.91
C ALA A 116 4.21 -2.05 -6.73
N LEU A 117 5.26 -2.42 -7.44
CA LEU A 117 5.34 -3.66 -8.22
C LEU A 117 6.29 -4.65 -7.53
N LYS A 118 5.87 -5.91 -7.45
CA LYS A 118 6.59 -6.92 -6.68
C LYS A 118 7.92 -7.33 -7.29
N VAL A 119 8.01 -7.37 -8.62
CA VAL A 119 9.26 -7.71 -9.31
C VAL A 119 10.32 -6.61 -9.15
N PRO A 120 10.05 -5.31 -9.38
CA PRO A 120 10.98 -4.24 -9.08
C PRO A 120 11.37 -4.18 -7.60
N ALA A 121 10.41 -4.32 -6.68
CA ALA A 121 10.67 -4.33 -5.24
C ALA A 121 11.62 -5.47 -4.84
N ARG A 122 11.41 -6.67 -5.39
CA ARG A 122 12.25 -7.83 -5.19
C ARG A 122 13.68 -7.59 -5.74
N ALA A 123 13.80 -7.01 -6.93
CA ALA A 123 15.10 -6.68 -7.51
C ALA A 123 15.85 -5.65 -6.67
N ALA A 124 15.17 -4.62 -6.16
CA ALA A 124 15.75 -3.64 -5.25
C ALA A 124 16.23 -4.27 -3.94
N ALA A 125 15.43 -5.17 -3.35
CA ALA A 125 15.82 -5.91 -2.14
C ALA A 125 17.08 -6.76 -2.38
N MET A 126 17.16 -7.49 -3.50
CA MET A 126 18.34 -8.28 -3.86
C MET A 126 19.57 -7.40 -4.07
N ALA A 127 19.43 -6.26 -4.74
CA ALA A 127 20.52 -5.31 -4.94
C ALA A 127 21.04 -4.71 -3.63
N ALA A 128 20.15 -4.57 -2.62
CA ALA A 128 20.49 -4.17 -1.27
C ALA A 128 21.07 -5.31 -0.40
N GLY A 129 21.25 -6.52 -0.94
CA GLY A 129 21.77 -7.68 -0.21
C GLY A 129 20.78 -8.32 0.75
N LEU A 130 19.49 -8.01 0.64
CA LEU A 130 18.45 -8.63 1.47
C LEU A 130 18.10 -10.02 0.94
N PRO A 131 17.86 -11.00 1.82
CA PRO A 131 17.38 -12.31 1.41
C PRO A 131 15.95 -12.20 0.88
N VAL A 132 15.70 -12.82 -0.29
CA VAL A 132 14.37 -12.90 -0.89
C VAL A 132 13.95 -14.36 -1.04
N VAL A 133 12.65 -14.62 -1.11
CA VAL A 133 12.14 -15.96 -1.37
C VAL A 133 12.63 -16.44 -2.74
N PRO A 134 13.19 -17.66 -2.91
CA PRO A 134 13.60 -18.17 -4.21
C PRO A 134 12.45 -18.15 -5.22
N GLY A 135 12.72 -17.75 -6.47
CA GLY A 135 11.67 -17.63 -7.49
C GLY A 135 12.21 -17.17 -8.84
N SER A 136 11.35 -16.62 -9.68
CA SER A 136 11.76 -16.07 -10.98
C SER A 136 12.55 -14.78 -10.82
N ASP A 137 13.51 -14.55 -11.74
CA ASP A 137 14.33 -13.32 -11.77
C ASP A 137 13.57 -12.12 -12.36
N GLY A 138 12.33 -12.33 -12.80
CA GLY A 138 11.48 -11.30 -13.40
C GLY A 138 10.09 -11.83 -13.71
N ILE A 139 9.43 -11.10 -14.61
CA ILE A 139 8.13 -11.48 -15.15
C ILE A 139 8.29 -12.74 -16.00
N LEU A 140 7.32 -13.63 -15.91
CA LEU A 140 7.25 -14.86 -16.67
C LEU A 140 6.50 -14.63 -17.98
N ASP A 141 7.08 -15.01 -19.10
CA ASP A 141 6.50 -14.81 -20.44
C ASP A 141 5.53 -15.92 -20.85
N SER A 142 5.58 -17.08 -20.18
CA SER A 142 4.80 -18.24 -20.58
C SER A 142 4.62 -19.25 -19.46
N PRO A 143 3.62 -20.16 -19.57
CA PRO A 143 3.49 -21.31 -18.69
C PRO A 143 4.76 -22.19 -18.66
N GLN A 144 5.45 -22.32 -19.78
CA GLN A 144 6.70 -23.10 -19.89
C GLN A 144 7.81 -22.49 -19.06
N ALA A 145 7.95 -21.16 -19.10
CA ALA A 145 8.91 -20.44 -18.25
C ALA A 145 8.60 -20.64 -16.76
N ALA A 146 7.32 -20.64 -16.39
CA ALA A 146 6.91 -20.93 -15.02
C ALA A 146 7.28 -22.36 -14.57
N ILE A 147 7.11 -23.36 -15.43
CA ILE A 147 7.51 -24.75 -15.16
C ILE A 147 9.03 -24.87 -14.97
N VAL A 148 9.83 -24.23 -15.84
CA VAL A 148 11.29 -24.25 -15.70
C VAL A 148 11.73 -23.69 -14.35
N VAL A 149 11.22 -22.53 -13.97
CA VAL A 149 11.54 -21.92 -12.65
C VAL A 149 11.02 -22.78 -11.51
N ALA A 150 9.80 -23.31 -11.60
CA ALA A 150 9.22 -24.16 -10.57
C ALA A 150 10.04 -25.41 -10.30
N ASN A 151 10.58 -26.05 -11.37
CA ASN A 151 11.46 -27.20 -11.25
C ASN A 151 12.84 -26.84 -10.64
N GLN A 152 13.35 -25.63 -10.88
CA GLN A 152 14.60 -25.15 -10.29
C GLN A 152 14.46 -24.90 -8.78
N VAL A 153 13.37 -24.24 -8.34
CA VAL A 153 13.15 -23.88 -6.93
C VAL A 153 12.45 -25.01 -6.14
N GLY A 154 11.91 -25.98 -6.85
CA GLY A 154 11.16 -27.13 -6.32
C GLY A 154 9.74 -26.79 -5.88
N TYR A 155 8.80 -27.72 -6.11
CA TYR A 155 7.40 -27.60 -5.67
C TYR A 155 7.27 -27.77 -4.14
N PRO A 156 6.22 -27.23 -3.50
CA PRO A 156 5.21 -26.36 -4.07
C PRO A 156 5.72 -24.94 -4.34
N VAL A 157 5.12 -24.30 -5.35
CA VAL A 157 5.40 -22.90 -5.72
C VAL A 157 4.12 -22.07 -5.70
N VAL A 158 4.26 -20.75 -5.78
CA VAL A 158 3.14 -19.83 -5.90
C VAL A 158 3.37 -18.89 -7.08
N LEU A 159 2.39 -18.83 -7.99
CA LEU A 159 2.28 -17.80 -9.01
C LEU A 159 1.58 -16.59 -8.42
N LYS A 160 2.09 -15.40 -8.71
CA LYS A 160 1.57 -14.14 -8.20
C LYS A 160 1.51 -13.11 -9.31
N ALA A 161 0.45 -12.28 -9.31
CA ALA A 161 0.43 -11.06 -10.11
C ALA A 161 1.50 -10.08 -9.61
N ASP A 162 2.22 -9.45 -10.54
CA ASP A 162 3.21 -8.41 -10.22
C ASP A 162 2.51 -7.17 -9.65
N ALA A 163 1.43 -6.73 -10.30
CA ALA A 163 0.58 -5.65 -9.81
C ALA A 163 -0.49 -6.15 -8.84
N GLY A 164 -0.86 -5.31 -7.87
CA GLY A 164 -2.02 -5.51 -7.00
C GLY A 164 -1.73 -6.16 -5.66
N GLY A 165 -2.80 -6.36 -4.88
CA GLY A 165 -2.79 -6.85 -3.51
C GLY A 165 -4.08 -7.57 -3.13
N GLY A 166 -4.28 -7.84 -1.83
CA GLY A 166 -5.50 -8.46 -1.32
C GLY A 166 -5.70 -9.92 -1.73
N GLY A 167 -4.63 -10.64 -2.09
CA GLY A 167 -4.68 -12.08 -2.40
C GLY A 167 -5.21 -12.44 -3.79
N ARG A 168 -5.50 -11.45 -4.65
CA ARG A 168 -5.93 -11.68 -6.04
C ARG A 168 -4.73 -12.01 -6.93
N GLY A 169 -4.94 -12.88 -7.92
CA GLY A 169 -3.87 -13.32 -8.82
C GLY A 169 -2.81 -14.18 -8.14
N ILE A 170 -3.14 -14.86 -7.02
CA ILE A 170 -2.26 -15.78 -6.32
C ILE A 170 -2.73 -17.20 -6.50
N ARG A 171 -1.86 -18.10 -7.00
CA ARG A 171 -2.17 -19.51 -7.22
C ARG A 171 -1.02 -20.38 -6.73
N ARG A 172 -1.31 -21.27 -5.77
CA ARG A 172 -0.38 -22.32 -5.36
C ARG A 172 -0.42 -23.46 -6.36
N CYS A 173 0.76 -23.96 -6.72
CA CYS A 173 0.94 -25.09 -7.63
C CYS A 173 1.84 -26.14 -7.00
N ASN A 174 1.46 -27.41 -7.15
CA ASN A 174 2.20 -28.54 -6.60
C ASN A 174 2.90 -29.38 -7.67
N ASN A 175 2.64 -29.11 -8.96
CA ASN A 175 3.24 -29.80 -10.12
C ASN A 175 3.09 -28.97 -11.40
N ASP A 176 3.70 -29.42 -12.50
CA ASP A 176 3.75 -28.75 -13.79
C ASP A 176 2.35 -28.52 -14.39
N SER A 177 1.44 -29.48 -14.25
CA SER A 177 0.08 -29.38 -14.78
C SER A 177 -0.70 -28.26 -14.08
N GLU A 178 -0.61 -28.20 -12.75
CA GLU A 178 -1.22 -27.13 -11.97
C GLU A 178 -0.60 -25.75 -12.30
N ALA A 179 0.72 -25.69 -12.51
CA ALA A 179 1.42 -24.45 -12.87
C ALA A 179 0.95 -23.92 -14.25
N THR A 180 0.75 -24.82 -15.23
CA THR A 180 0.26 -24.45 -16.56
C THR A 180 -1.14 -23.85 -16.51
N GLN A 181 -2.07 -24.52 -15.82
CA GLN A 181 -3.44 -24.03 -15.67
C GLN A 181 -3.50 -22.73 -14.87
N ALA A 182 -2.78 -22.69 -13.74
CA ALA A 182 -2.72 -21.55 -12.86
C ALA A 182 -2.16 -20.30 -13.55
N PHE A 183 -1.18 -20.43 -14.43
CA PHE A 183 -0.63 -19.30 -15.18
C PHE A 183 -1.70 -18.60 -16.02
N THR A 184 -2.48 -19.39 -16.79
CA THR A 184 -3.53 -18.83 -17.63
C THR A 184 -4.62 -18.14 -16.82
N ASP A 185 -5.05 -18.78 -15.73
CA ASP A 185 -6.13 -18.27 -14.88
C ASP A 185 -5.70 -17.02 -14.09
N ALA A 186 -4.47 -17.05 -13.52
CA ALA A 186 -3.93 -15.92 -12.78
C ALA A 186 -3.68 -14.71 -13.68
N ALA A 187 -3.17 -14.90 -14.92
CA ALA A 187 -2.95 -13.83 -15.87
C ALA A 187 -4.27 -13.15 -16.26
N ARG A 188 -5.32 -13.93 -16.51
CA ARG A 188 -6.66 -13.39 -16.83
C ARG A 188 -7.25 -12.62 -15.66
N GLU A 189 -7.15 -13.15 -14.45
CA GLU A 189 -7.61 -12.48 -13.23
C GLU A 189 -6.85 -11.18 -12.98
N ALA A 190 -5.52 -11.19 -13.12
CA ALA A 190 -4.66 -10.02 -12.94
C ALA A 190 -4.98 -8.93 -13.97
N GLN A 191 -5.17 -9.31 -15.24
CA GLN A 191 -5.59 -8.37 -16.29
C GLN A 191 -6.94 -7.72 -15.97
N SER A 192 -7.90 -8.51 -15.52
CA SER A 192 -9.24 -8.00 -15.18
C SER A 192 -9.27 -7.11 -13.94
N ALA A 193 -8.49 -7.48 -12.91
CA ALA A 193 -8.51 -6.80 -11.62
C ALA A 193 -7.59 -5.57 -11.55
N PHE A 194 -6.47 -5.60 -12.28
CA PHE A 194 -5.38 -4.62 -12.15
C PHE A 194 -4.96 -4.00 -13.49
N GLY A 195 -5.54 -4.44 -14.63
CA GLY A 195 -5.12 -3.98 -15.95
C GLY A 195 -3.72 -4.47 -16.39
N ASN A 196 -3.12 -5.40 -15.65
CA ASN A 196 -1.78 -5.93 -15.88
C ASN A 196 -1.77 -7.44 -15.68
N ALA A 197 -1.45 -8.20 -16.74
CA ALA A 197 -1.40 -9.66 -16.73
C ALA A 197 -0.04 -10.23 -16.27
N ALA A 198 0.93 -9.39 -15.94
CA ALA A 198 2.29 -9.79 -15.59
C ALA A 198 2.29 -10.68 -14.34
N LEU A 199 2.93 -11.83 -14.45
CA LEU A 199 3.06 -12.81 -13.38
C LEU A 199 4.54 -13.08 -13.07
N TYR A 200 4.79 -13.44 -11.83
CA TYR A 200 6.06 -14.00 -11.38
C TYR A 200 5.82 -15.22 -10.48
N LEU A 201 6.87 -15.96 -10.16
CA LEU A 201 6.77 -17.20 -9.38
C LEU A 201 7.73 -17.15 -8.20
N GLU A 202 7.28 -17.68 -7.07
CA GLU A 202 8.09 -17.87 -5.87
C GLU A 202 7.89 -19.25 -5.27
N LYS A 203 8.89 -19.72 -4.51
CA LYS A 203 8.75 -20.87 -3.64
C LYS A 203 7.61 -20.65 -2.64
N TYR A 204 6.71 -21.60 -2.51
CA TYR A 204 5.71 -21.56 -1.43
C TYR A 204 6.34 -22.00 -0.11
N ILE A 205 6.33 -21.13 0.89
CA ILE A 205 6.86 -21.40 2.22
C ILE A 205 5.79 -22.12 3.03
N VAL A 206 6.03 -23.39 3.32
CA VAL A 206 5.12 -24.20 4.16
C VAL A 206 5.40 -23.92 5.63
N GLY A 207 4.34 -23.64 6.39
CA GLY A 207 4.46 -23.37 7.84
C GLY A 207 5.16 -22.07 8.21
N GLY A 208 5.31 -21.15 7.24
CA GLY A 208 5.87 -19.83 7.48
C GLY A 208 4.99 -18.97 8.39
N ARG A 209 5.62 -18.02 9.10
CA ARG A 209 4.92 -16.95 9.82
C ARG A 209 4.98 -15.69 8.99
N HIS A 210 3.85 -14.99 8.86
CA HIS A 210 3.84 -13.65 8.30
C HIS A 210 4.25 -12.65 9.38
N ILE A 211 5.32 -11.91 9.12
CA ILE A 211 5.80 -10.83 9.99
C ILE A 211 5.91 -9.58 9.12
N GLU A 212 5.29 -8.52 9.57
CA GLU A 212 5.23 -7.23 8.88
C GLU A 212 5.70 -6.11 9.81
N VAL A 213 6.42 -5.14 9.26
CA VAL A 213 6.89 -3.95 9.98
C VAL A 213 6.46 -2.74 9.17
N GLN A 214 5.71 -1.83 9.80
CA GLN A 214 5.34 -0.56 9.19
C GLN A 214 6.56 0.37 9.16
N VAL A 215 6.88 0.91 7.99
CA VAL A 215 7.92 1.93 7.81
C VAL A 215 7.26 3.30 7.74
N LEU A 216 7.80 4.26 8.47
CA LEU A 216 7.35 5.65 8.53
C LEU A 216 8.44 6.59 8.03
#